data_cd342d6342e1c504e91325f5c49be007
#
_entry.id   cd342d6342e1c504e91325f5c49be007
#
_cell.length_a   1.000
_cell.length_b   1.000
_cell.length_c   1.000
_cell.angle_alpha   90.00
_cell.angle_beta   90.00
_cell.angle_gamma   90.00
#
_symmetry.space_group_name_H-M   'P 1'
#
loop_
_entity.id
_entity.type
_entity.pdbx_description
1 polymer ?
#
loop_
_entity_poly.entity_id
_entity_poly.type
_entity_poly.pdbx_seq_one_letter_code
_entity_poly.pdbx_strand_id
1 'polypeptide(L)'
;GALVRVSRDTLNGKTPIAIDRVTLESSPVFLLKDGFQPYKINQLPNDNSDIIYVELQHLVPQIGDLSFSEPVPNGIVIVSSDGQDNFLIDEGSIKYEKLDAGKYFLESNKYVVINGEFNIKHRRTTQVKPVFYDKAEIRLRKQKYLRNRNILIGSIGATLAFRLYLFIGSEAIYNKYSTSIDDSDSRHKKIEKLDKQKPLVDIVSGIMIFPIVYYHAKYLEMDRWLNQ
;
A
#
# COMPACT_ATOMS: atom_id res chain seq x y z
N GLY A 1 -7.79 9.27 27.06
CA GLY A 1 -8.40 8.74 28.27
C GLY A 1 -8.20 7.24 28.39
N ALA A 2 -8.29 6.67 29.59
CA ALA A 2 -8.23 5.24 29.80
C ALA A 2 -9.61 4.61 29.57
N LEU A 3 -9.65 3.39 29.04
CA LEU A 3 -10.85 2.56 29.00
C LEU A 3 -11.14 2.04 30.40
N VAL A 4 -12.40 1.99 30.77
CA VAL A 4 -12.87 1.45 32.05
C VAL A 4 -13.55 0.12 31.82
N ARG A 5 -13.07 -0.91 32.52
CA ARG A 5 -13.64 -2.26 32.48
C ARG A 5 -14.17 -2.66 33.84
N VAL A 6 -15.43 -3.07 33.91
CA VAL A 6 -16.08 -3.58 35.11
C VAL A 6 -16.32 -5.07 34.92
N SER A 7 -15.68 -5.90 35.75
CA SER A 7 -15.75 -7.38 35.65
C SER A 7 -15.33 -7.86 34.26
N ARG A 8 -16.25 -8.42 33.45
CA ARG A 8 -16.00 -8.89 32.08
C ARG A 8 -16.48 -7.90 31.02
N ASP A 9 -17.24 -6.88 31.39
CA ASP A 9 -17.83 -5.92 30.46
C ASP A 9 -16.94 -4.67 30.37
N THR A 10 -16.75 -4.19 29.15
CA THR A 10 -16.04 -2.93 28.91
C THR A 10 -17.08 -1.83 28.84
N LEU A 11 -17.00 -0.85 29.72
CA LEU A 11 -17.83 0.33 29.62
C LEU A 11 -17.42 1.13 28.37
N ASN A 12 -18.39 1.44 27.53
CA ASN A 12 -18.18 2.25 26.35
C ASN A 12 -17.93 3.71 26.76
N GLY A 13 -16.68 4.06 26.99
CA GLY A 13 -16.27 5.42 27.32
C GLY A 13 -14.81 5.54 27.70
N LYS A 14 -14.26 6.74 27.46
CA LYS A 14 -12.93 7.12 27.94
C LYS A 14 -13.09 7.91 29.22
N THR A 15 -12.14 7.78 30.13
CA THR A 15 -12.11 8.65 31.36
C THR A 15 -12.10 10.13 31.01
N PRO A 16 -12.82 11.01 31.76
CA PRO A 16 -13.63 10.68 32.93
C PRO A 16 -14.95 10.00 32.58
N ILE A 17 -15.37 9.04 33.40
CA ILE A 17 -16.65 8.32 33.25
C ILE A 17 -17.33 8.18 34.62
N ALA A 18 -18.64 8.32 34.65
CA ALA A 18 -19.43 8.05 35.84
C ALA A 18 -19.73 6.54 35.96
N ILE A 19 -19.50 5.96 37.11
CA ILE A 19 -19.81 4.56 37.43
C ILE A 19 -20.63 4.57 38.72
N ASP A 20 -21.70 3.81 38.71
CA ASP A 20 -22.57 3.67 39.86
C ASP A 20 -21.79 2.98 41.03
N ARG A 21 -22.00 3.50 42.24
CA ARG A 21 -21.32 3.03 43.46
C ARG A 21 -21.61 1.57 43.74
N VAL A 22 -22.86 1.12 43.52
CA VAL A 22 -23.26 -0.29 43.69
C VAL A 22 -22.44 -1.20 42.77
N THR A 23 -22.18 -0.76 41.55
CA THR A 23 -21.35 -1.50 40.60
C THR A 23 -19.87 -1.57 41.05
N LEU A 24 -19.36 -0.48 41.63
CA LEU A 24 -18.00 -0.42 42.18
C LEU A 24 -17.82 -1.33 43.40
N GLU A 25 -18.82 -1.45 44.25
CA GLU A 25 -18.81 -2.31 45.45
C GLU A 25 -18.98 -3.80 45.10
N SER A 26 -19.72 -4.12 44.04
CA SER A 26 -20.06 -5.48 43.68
C SER A 26 -19.09 -6.11 42.65
N SER A 27 -18.31 -5.34 41.95
CA SER A 27 -17.48 -5.84 40.83
C SER A 27 -16.12 -5.17 40.77
N PRO A 28 -15.04 -5.90 40.43
CA PRO A 28 -13.72 -5.32 40.25
C PRO A 28 -13.69 -4.38 39.03
N VAL A 29 -13.18 -3.17 39.24
CA VAL A 29 -13.01 -2.17 38.21
C VAL A 29 -11.55 -2.06 37.82
N PHE A 30 -11.28 -2.11 36.52
CA PHE A 30 -9.95 -1.96 35.95
C PHE A 30 -9.92 -0.75 35.03
N LEU A 31 -8.82 0.00 35.12
CA LEU A 31 -8.48 1.02 34.15
C LEU A 31 -7.48 0.41 33.15
N LEU A 32 -7.80 0.51 31.88
CA LEU A 32 -7.00 -0.01 30.79
C LEU A 32 -6.59 1.16 29.89
N LYS A 33 -5.29 1.31 29.64
CA LYS A 33 -4.78 2.24 28.67
C LYS A 33 -3.71 1.54 27.84
N ASP A 34 -3.75 1.69 26.54
CA ASP A 34 -2.73 1.14 25.67
C ASP A 34 -1.36 1.67 26.06
N GLY A 35 -0.36 0.78 26.14
CA GLY A 35 0.97 1.09 26.63
C GLY A 35 1.13 1.05 28.14
N PHE A 36 0.09 0.87 28.93
CA PHE A 36 0.13 0.84 30.39
C PHE A 36 -0.33 -0.49 30.96
N GLN A 37 0.17 -0.82 32.17
CA GLN A 37 -0.34 -1.99 32.88
C GLN A 37 -1.76 -1.74 33.36
N PRO A 38 -2.64 -2.75 33.35
CA PRO A 38 -3.98 -2.64 33.92
C PRO A 38 -3.91 -2.23 35.40
N TYR A 39 -4.65 -1.21 35.77
CA TYR A 39 -4.76 -0.76 37.17
C TYR A 39 -6.11 -1.16 37.72
N LYS A 40 -6.11 -1.92 38.84
CA LYS A 40 -7.32 -2.29 39.54
C LYS A 40 -7.61 -1.28 40.65
N ILE A 41 -8.82 -0.73 40.65
CA ILE A 41 -9.28 0.10 41.75
C ILE A 41 -9.58 -0.82 42.94
N ASN A 42 -8.77 -0.76 44.00
CA ASN A 42 -8.86 -1.68 45.14
C ASN A 42 -9.61 -1.06 46.35
N GLN A 43 -9.76 0.25 46.37
CA GLN A 43 -10.38 0.95 47.51
C GLN A 43 -11.31 2.04 46.98
N LEU A 44 -12.52 2.02 47.54
CA LEU A 44 -13.43 3.16 47.39
C LEU A 44 -13.05 4.20 48.45
N PRO A 45 -13.14 5.51 48.14
CA PRO A 45 -12.97 6.55 49.14
C PRO A 45 -13.97 6.38 50.25
N ASN A 46 -13.52 6.52 51.49
CA ASN A 46 -14.40 6.43 52.68
C ASN A 46 -15.25 7.72 52.89
N ASP A 47 -15.01 8.72 52.10
CA ASP A 47 -15.79 9.94 52.09
C ASP A 47 -17.05 9.78 51.23
N ASN A 48 -18.12 10.44 51.60
CA ASN A 48 -19.38 10.44 50.87
C ASN A 48 -19.32 11.14 49.50
N SER A 49 -18.13 11.25 48.90
CA SER A 49 -17.96 11.79 47.56
C SER A 49 -18.42 10.79 46.51
N ASP A 50 -19.33 11.15 45.67
CA ASP A 50 -19.84 10.32 44.56
C ASP A 50 -18.84 10.24 43.40
N ILE A 51 -17.68 10.87 43.52
CA ILE A 51 -16.68 10.97 42.45
C ILE A 51 -15.33 10.41 42.91
N ILE A 52 -14.84 9.40 42.23
CA ILE A 52 -13.50 8.80 42.44
C ILE A 52 -12.55 9.40 41.42
N TYR A 53 -11.57 10.15 41.90
CA TYR A 53 -10.48 10.64 41.07
C TYR A 53 -9.34 9.61 41.13
N VAL A 54 -9.03 9.00 39.98
CA VAL A 54 -7.86 8.14 39.83
C VAL A 54 -6.85 8.86 38.92
N GLU A 55 -5.75 9.27 39.48
CA GLU A 55 -4.68 9.84 38.69
C GLU A 55 -3.97 8.76 37.84
N LEU A 56 -3.83 9.00 36.55
CA LEU A 56 -3.18 8.06 35.63
C LEU A 56 -1.73 7.75 35.94
N GLN A 57 -1.08 8.53 36.80
CA GLN A 57 0.27 8.31 37.27
C GLN A 57 0.47 6.99 38.01
N HIS A 58 -0.59 6.32 38.47
CA HIS A 58 -0.55 5.01 39.07
C HIS A 58 -0.47 3.84 38.06
N LEU A 59 -0.64 4.12 36.77
CA LEU A 59 -0.49 3.12 35.72
C LEU A 59 0.98 3.07 35.28
N VAL A 60 1.60 1.92 35.44
CA VAL A 60 3.01 1.72 35.03
C VAL A 60 3.04 1.54 33.51
N PRO A 61 3.86 2.31 32.77
CA PRO A 61 3.99 2.15 31.33
C PRO A 61 4.46 0.74 30.96
N GLN A 62 3.85 0.16 29.96
CA GLN A 62 4.29 -1.11 29.38
C GLN A 62 5.23 -0.79 28.22
N ILE A 63 6.53 -0.78 28.47
CA ILE A 63 7.54 -0.46 27.47
C ILE A 63 8.21 -1.71 26.91
N GLY A 64 8.64 -1.60 25.66
CA GLY A 64 9.47 -2.59 24.97
C GLY A 64 10.44 -1.90 24.03
N ASP A 65 11.28 -2.69 23.39
CA ASP A 65 12.28 -2.20 22.45
C ASP A 65 11.92 -2.58 21.01
N LEU A 66 12.39 -1.77 20.07
CA LEU A 66 12.33 -2.02 18.64
C LEU A 66 13.74 -2.25 18.11
N SER A 67 13.91 -3.25 17.26
CA SER A 67 15.16 -3.51 16.55
C SER A 67 14.90 -3.68 15.07
N PHE A 68 15.74 -3.05 14.26
CA PHE A 68 15.70 -3.19 12.79
C PHE A 68 16.73 -4.21 12.33
N SER A 69 16.41 -4.98 11.30
CA SER A 69 17.35 -5.92 10.68
C SER A 69 18.48 -5.23 9.91
N GLU A 70 18.23 -4.01 9.46
CA GLU A 70 19.16 -3.18 8.68
C GLU A 70 19.09 -1.72 9.17
N PRO A 71 20.13 -0.92 8.96
CA PRO A 71 20.11 0.50 9.30
C PRO A 71 18.98 1.25 8.61
N VAL A 72 18.26 2.07 9.36
CA VAL A 72 17.12 2.84 8.86
C VAL A 72 17.63 4.08 8.11
N PRO A 73 17.11 4.40 6.92
CA PRO A 73 17.46 5.61 6.20
C PRO A 73 16.89 6.86 6.87
N ASN A 74 17.48 8.03 6.57
CA ASN A 74 17.02 9.32 7.10
C ASN A 74 15.59 9.65 6.70
N GLY A 75 14.83 10.26 7.61
CA GLY A 75 13.47 10.72 7.37
C GLY A 75 12.39 9.65 7.53
N ILE A 76 12.67 8.63 8.35
CA ILE A 76 11.69 7.65 8.80
C ILE A 76 11.14 8.08 10.16
N VAL A 77 9.83 7.99 10.31
CA VAL A 77 9.10 8.30 11.54
C VAL A 77 8.36 7.05 12.01
N ILE A 78 8.45 6.74 13.28
CA ILE A 78 7.59 5.77 13.95
C ILE A 78 6.32 6.50 14.35
N VAL A 79 5.18 6.01 13.93
CA VAL A 79 3.86 6.57 14.24
C VAL A 79 3.06 5.55 15.02
N SER A 80 2.49 5.95 16.15
CA SER A 80 1.57 5.10 16.89
C SER A 80 0.22 4.97 16.17
N SER A 81 -0.45 3.84 16.31
CA SER A 81 -1.74 3.60 15.63
C SER A 81 -2.87 4.52 16.08
N ASP A 82 -2.75 5.14 17.25
CA ASP A 82 -3.67 6.16 17.76
C ASP A 82 -3.30 7.59 17.31
N GLY A 83 -2.17 7.75 16.62
CA GLY A 83 -1.69 9.02 16.07
C GLY A 83 -1.22 10.03 17.14
N GLN A 84 -1.08 9.58 18.40
CA GLN A 84 -0.70 10.48 19.51
C GLN A 84 0.82 10.68 19.59
N ASP A 85 1.60 9.65 19.21
CA ASP A 85 3.05 9.66 19.34
C ASP A 85 3.73 9.48 17.99
N ASN A 86 4.65 10.39 17.69
CA ASN A 86 5.48 10.35 16.49
C ASN A 86 6.95 10.50 16.90
N PHE A 87 7.77 9.52 16.52
CA PHE A 87 9.19 9.51 16.84
C PHE A 87 10.03 9.52 15.57
N LEU A 88 10.84 10.53 15.38
CA LEU A 88 11.83 10.56 14.31
C LEU A 88 12.96 9.58 14.64
N ILE A 89 13.31 8.72 13.69
CA ILE A 89 14.41 7.79 13.83
C ILE A 89 15.67 8.44 13.25
N ASP A 90 16.77 8.39 14.02
CA ASP A 90 18.06 8.84 13.53
C ASP A 90 18.58 7.92 12.40
N GLU A 91 19.22 8.53 11.41
CA GLU A 91 19.81 7.81 10.29
C GLU A 91 20.83 6.77 10.78
N GLY A 92 20.75 5.56 10.23
CA GLY A 92 21.65 4.47 10.60
C GLY A 92 21.27 3.73 11.88
N SER A 93 20.19 4.13 12.56
CA SER A 93 19.73 3.45 13.77
C SER A 93 19.32 2.01 13.48
N ILE A 94 19.75 1.10 14.36
CA ILE A 94 19.38 -0.31 14.35
C ILE A 94 18.44 -0.63 15.51
N LYS A 95 18.42 0.21 16.55
CA LYS A 95 17.63 -0.01 17.76
C LYS A 95 16.97 1.27 18.25
N TYR A 96 15.75 1.13 18.74
CA TYR A 96 15.01 2.18 19.44
C TYR A 96 14.48 1.61 20.76
N GLU A 97 14.74 2.26 21.86
CA GLU A 97 14.46 1.75 23.20
C GLU A 97 13.29 2.49 23.84
N LYS A 98 12.56 1.78 24.70
CA LYS A 98 11.51 2.34 25.57
C LYS A 98 10.31 2.91 24.82
N LEU A 99 9.87 2.23 23.79
CA LEU A 99 8.56 2.50 23.18
C LEU A 99 7.44 1.92 24.04
N ASP A 100 6.33 2.61 24.14
CA ASP A 100 5.13 2.08 24.78
C ASP A 100 4.62 0.84 24.02
N ALA A 101 4.07 -0.14 24.76
CA ALA A 101 3.48 -1.30 24.13
C ALA A 101 2.24 -0.89 23.33
N GLY A 102 2.18 -1.32 22.07
CA GLY A 102 1.13 -0.93 21.15
C GLY A 102 1.47 -1.22 19.70
N LYS A 103 0.55 -0.87 18.84
CA LYS A 103 0.74 -0.97 17.39
C LYS A 103 1.36 0.31 16.84
N TYR A 104 2.33 0.13 15.99
CA TYR A 104 3.08 1.20 15.33
C TYR A 104 3.26 0.90 13.86
N PHE A 105 3.54 1.93 13.09
CA PHE A 105 3.94 1.83 11.69
C PHE A 105 5.04 2.84 11.37
N LEU A 106 5.82 2.53 10.34
CA LEU A 106 6.86 3.40 9.83
C LEU A 106 6.31 4.24 8.69
N GLU A 107 6.49 5.55 8.78
CA GLU A 107 6.12 6.49 7.73
C GLU A 107 7.33 7.26 7.21
N SER A 108 7.25 7.71 5.96
CA SER A 108 8.23 8.62 5.38
C SER A 108 7.65 9.45 4.24
N ASN A 109 8.05 10.71 4.18
CA ASN A 109 7.76 11.56 3.02
C ASN A 109 8.61 11.19 1.80
N LYS A 110 9.82 10.63 2.04
CA LYS A 110 10.81 10.31 1.00
C LYS A 110 10.70 8.87 0.49
N TYR A 111 10.36 7.92 1.38
CA TYR A 111 10.36 6.50 1.08
C TYR A 111 8.94 5.92 1.11
N VAL A 112 8.70 4.90 0.28
CA VAL A 112 7.61 3.93 0.48
C VAL A 112 8.15 2.87 1.41
N VAL A 113 7.41 2.58 2.49
CA VAL A 113 7.81 1.58 3.48
C VAL A 113 6.95 0.35 3.34
N ILE A 114 7.57 -0.79 3.07
CA ILE A 114 6.89 -2.09 3.02
C ILE A 114 7.24 -2.89 4.28
N ASN A 115 6.28 -3.60 4.85
CA ASN A 115 6.42 -4.31 6.13
C ASN A 115 6.81 -3.38 7.29
N GLY A 116 6.29 -2.15 7.27
CA GLY A 116 6.54 -1.15 8.31
C GLY A 116 5.59 -1.23 9.51
N GLU A 117 4.60 -2.11 9.51
CA GLU A 117 3.66 -2.30 10.62
C GLU A 117 4.22 -3.31 11.63
N PHE A 118 4.17 -2.96 12.93
CA PHE A 118 4.66 -3.81 14.00
C PHE A 118 3.94 -3.56 15.32
N ASN A 119 4.10 -4.49 16.27
CA ASN A 119 3.49 -4.41 17.59
C ASN A 119 4.58 -4.53 18.66
N ILE A 120 4.77 -3.48 19.46
CA ILE A 120 5.68 -3.48 20.59
C ILE A 120 5.04 -4.23 21.77
N LYS A 121 5.75 -5.20 22.30
CA LYS A 121 5.32 -6.02 23.43
C LYS A 121 6.12 -5.64 24.67
N HIS A 122 5.44 -5.61 25.82
CA HIS A 122 6.07 -5.29 27.11
C HIS A 122 7.31 -6.17 27.39
N ARG A 123 8.40 -5.53 27.79
CA ARG A 123 9.70 -6.16 28.12
C ARG A 123 10.26 -7.08 27.05
N ARG A 124 9.93 -6.84 25.79
CA ARG A 124 10.46 -7.60 24.65
C ARG A 124 11.03 -6.68 23.60
N THR A 125 12.06 -7.18 22.91
CA THR A 125 12.55 -6.55 21.70
C THR A 125 11.74 -7.07 20.51
N THR A 126 11.07 -6.17 19.81
CA THR A 126 10.35 -6.48 18.55
C THR A 126 11.33 -6.27 17.40
N GLN A 127 11.57 -7.32 16.62
CA GLN A 127 12.41 -7.23 15.44
C GLN A 127 11.55 -6.96 14.21
N VAL A 128 11.92 -5.93 13.43
CA VAL A 128 11.23 -5.53 12.20
C VAL A 128 12.22 -5.54 11.05
N LYS A 129 11.74 -6.01 9.90
CA LYS A 129 12.50 -6.02 8.64
C LYS A 129 11.75 -5.21 7.57
N PRO A 130 11.77 -3.88 7.66
CA PRO A 130 11.13 -3.02 6.67
C PRO A 130 11.96 -2.98 5.39
N VAL A 131 11.28 -2.72 4.27
CA VAL A 131 11.93 -2.45 2.98
C VAL A 131 11.59 -1.03 2.57
N PHE A 132 12.62 -0.26 2.24
CA PHE A 132 12.50 1.16 1.87
C PHE A 132 12.75 1.35 0.38
N TYR A 133 11.80 1.97 -0.32
CA TYR A 133 11.95 2.34 -1.73
C TYR A 133 11.85 3.86 -1.88
N ASP A 134 12.82 4.48 -2.50
CA ASP A 134 12.80 5.93 -2.76
C ASP A 134 11.60 6.27 -3.67
N LYS A 135 10.72 7.17 -3.21
CA LYS A 135 9.55 7.63 -3.97
C LYS A 135 9.93 8.29 -5.30
N ALA A 136 11.09 8.95 -5.36
CA ALA A 136 11.57 9.55 -6.60
C ALA A 136 11.95 8.46 -7.62
N GLU A 137 12.63 7.40 -7.18
CA GLU A 137 12.96 6.28 -8.05
C GLU A 137 11.70 5.55 -8.54
N ILE A 138 10.73 5.32 -7.65
CA ILE A 138 9.45 4.71 -8.05
C ILE A 138 8.73 5.57 -9.09
N ARG A 139 8.70 6.90 -8.93
CA ARG A 139 8.11 7.83 -9.90
C ARG A 139 8.79 7.75 -11.26
N LEU A 140 10.12 7.69 -11.29
CA LEU A 140 10.89 7.51 -12.53
C LEU A 140 10.59 6.18 -13.21
N ARG A 141 10.54 5.08 -12.44
CA ARG A 141 10.17 3.75 -12.96
C ARG A 141 8.74 3.74 -13.50
N LYS A 142 7.77 4.35 -12.78
CA LYS A 142 6.38 4.51 -13.21
C LYS A 142 6.30 5.24 -14.55
N GLN A 143 7.00 6.37 -14.70
CA GLN A 143 7.05 7.13 -15.95
C GLN A 143 7.66 6.31 -17.11
N LYS A 144 8.72 5.53 -16.84
CA LYS A 144 9.33 4.63 -17.82
C LYS A 144 8.35 3.59 -18.31
N TYR A 145 7.61 2.94 -17.40
CA TYR A 145 6.60 1.94 -17.76
C TYR A 145 5.45 2.54 -18.55
N LEU A 146 4.96 3.72 -18.14
CA LEU A 146 3.93 4.45 -18.88
C LEU A 146 4.39 4.78 -20.32
N ARG A 147 5.61 5.32 -20.47
CA ARG A 147 6.19 5.65 -21.77
C ARG A 147 6.31 4.42 -22.67
N ASN A 148 6.86 3.32 -22.15
CA ASN A 148 7.03 2.09 -22.91
C ASN A 148 5.68 1.51 -23.34
N ARG A 149 4.69 1.49 -22.46
CA ARG A 149 3.32 1.10 -22.80
C ARG A 149 2.75 1.95 -23.93
N ASN A 150 2.87 3.27 -23.84
CA ASN A 150 2.32 4.19 -24.86
C ASN A 150 3.01 4.04 -26.21
N ILE A 151 4.33 3.80 -26.24
CA ILE A 151 5.07 3.50 -27.48
C ILE A 151 4.51 2.21 -28.12
N LEU A 152 4.29 1.16 -27.33
CA LEU A 152 3.75 -0.10 -27.86
C LEU A 152 2.31 0.05 -28.35
N ILE A 153 1.46 0.80 -27.65
CA ILE A 153 0.10 1.12 -28.12
C ILE A 153 0.14 1.88 -29.45
N GLY A 154 1.04 2.87 -29.57
CA GLY A 154 1.25 3.58 -30.82
C GLY A 154 1.73 2.66 -31.96
N SER A 155 2.61 1.72 -31.64
CA SER A 155 3.09 0.72 -32.59
C SER A 155 1.98 -0.20 -33.09
N ILE A 156 1.08 -0.66 -32.19
CA ILE A 156 -0.12 -1.41 -32.61
C ILE A 156 -1.02 -0.57 -33.52
N GLY A 157 -1.23 0.71 -33.18
CA GLY A 157 -2.00 1.62 -34.04
C GLY A 157 -1.40 1.73 -35.44
N ALA A 158 -0.06 1.84 -35.54
CA ALA A 158 0.63 1.87 -36.83
C ALA A 158 0.50 0.54 -37.59
N THR A 159 0.62 -0.61 -36.92
CA THR A 159 0.43 -1.93 -37.58
C THR A 159 -0.99 -2.13 -38.06
N LEU A 160 -2.00 -1.69 -37.31
CA LEU A 160 -3.41 -1.74 -37.73
C LEU A 160 -3.67 -0.81 -38.93
N ALA A 161 -3.11 0.39 -38.93
CA ALA A 161 -3.21 1.31 -40.08
C ALA A 161 -2.54 0.69 -41.32
N PHE A 162 -1.38 0.05 -41.16
CA PHE A 162 -0.72 -0.64 -42.25
C PHE A 162 -1.55 -1.85 -42.77
N ARG A 163 -2.17 -2.61 -41.86
CA ARG A 163 -3.11 -3.68 -42.27
C ARG A 163 -4.27 -3.17 -43.06
N LEU A 164 -4.88 -2.05 -42.62
CA LEU A 164 -5.98 -1.42 -43.37
C LEU A 164 -5.51 -0.97 -44.77
N TYR A 165 -4.32 -0.38 -44.87
CA TYR A 165 -3.71 -0.03 -46.14
C TYR A 165 -3.54 -1.25 -47.05
N LEU A 166 -3.02 -2.39 -46.53
CA LEU A 166 -2.91 -3.65 -47.31
C LEU A 166 -4.27 -4.16 -47.77
N PHE A 167 -5.27 -4.07 -46.90
CA PHE A 167 -6.66 -4.49 -47.26
C PHE A 167 -7.23 -3.66 -48.40
N ILE A 168 -7.25 -2.33 -48.24
CA ILE A 168 -7.78 -1.39 -49.26
C ILE A 168 -7.00 -1.54 -50.58
N GLY A 169 -5.67 -1.65 -50.49
CA GLY A 169 -4.80 -1.82 -51.65
C GLY A 169 -5.08 -3.11 -52.40
N SER A 170 -5.25 -4.22 -51.70
CA SER A 170 -5.59 -5.50 -52.33
C SER A 170 -6.97 -5.48 -52.98
N GLU A 171 -7.96 -4.89 -52.31
CA GLU A 171 -9.33 -4.80 -52.84
C GLU A 171 -9.41 -3.88 -54.06
N ALA A 172 -8.73 -2.75 -54.05
CA ALA A 172 -8.68 -1.85 -55.21
C ALA A 172 -8.04 -2.52 -56.43
N ILE A 173 -6.99 -3.33 -56.24
CA ILE A 173 -6.36 -4.09 -57.32
C ILE A 173 -7.28 -5.23 -57.78
N TYR A 174 -7.95 -5.91 -56.87
CA TYR A 174 -8.89 -6.97 -57.15
C TYR A 174 -10.06 -6.48 -58.02
N ASN A 175 -10.66 -5.35 -57.69
CA ASN A 175 -11.73 -4.73 -58.45
C ASN A 175 -11.31 -4.40 -59.87
N LYS A 176 -10.09 -3.91 -60.07
CA LYS A 176 -9.50 -3.69 -61.39
C LYS A 176 -9.21 -4.98 -62.14
N TYR A 177 -8.81 -6.03 -61.48
CA TYR A 177 -8.57 -7.37 -62.01
C TYR A 177 -9.88 -8.00 -62.54
N SER A 178 -10.96 -7.87 -61.79
CA SER A 178 -12.26 -8.42 -62.15
C SER A 178 -12.93 -7.72 -63.36
N THR A 179 -12.53 -6.49 -63.66
CA THR A 179 -13.15 -5.67 -64.75
C THR A 179 -12.33 -5.56 -66.03
N SER A 180 -11.06 -6.00 -66.06
CA SER A 180 -10.20 -5.90 -67.23
C SER A 180 -9.39 -7.20 -67.46
N ILE A 181 -9.38 -7.68 -68.71
CA ILE A 181 -8.69 -8.91 -69.15
C ILE A 181 -7.18 -8.65 -69.36
N ASP A 182 -6.79 -7.44 -69.68
CA ASP A 182 -5.40 -7.08 -69.91
C ASP A 182 -4.63 -6.99 -68.61
N ASP A 183 -3.41 -7.55 -68.60
CA ASP A 183 -2.44 -7.50 -67.50
C ASP A 183 -2.87 -8.28 -66.20
N SER A 184 -3.63 -9.35 -66.40
CA SER A 184 -4.17 -10.17 -65.30
C SER A 184 -3.08 -10.81 -64.43
N ASP A 185 -2.01 -11.33 -64.98
CA ASP A 185 -0.91 -12.00 -64.26
C ASP A 185 -0.12 -11.09 -63.35
N SER A 186 0.14 -9.87 -63.76
CA SER A 186 0.87 -8.86 -62.97
C SER A 186 0.03 -8.43 -61.77
N ARG A 187 -1.26 -8.23 -61.94
CA ARG A 187 -2.19 -7.84 -60.86
C ARG A 187 -2.40 -8.96 -59.86
N HIS A 188 -2.55 -10.20 -60.36
CA HIS A 188 -2.65 -11.38 -59.49
C HIS A 188 -1.45 -11.53 -58.57
N LYS A 189 -0.22 -11.43 -59.09
CA LYS A 189 1.01 -11.46 -58.31
C LYS A 189 1.09 -10.32 -57.26
N LYS A 190 0.55 -9.13 -57.58
CA LYS A 190 0.51 -8.02 -56.60
C LYS A 190 -0.47 -8.32 -55.47
N ILE A 191 -1.67 -8.84 -55.76
CA ILE A 191 -2.67 -9.24 -54.75
C ILE A 191 -2.04 -10.31 -53.82
N GLU A 192 -1.48 -11.38 -54.41
CA GLU A 192 -0.86 -12.47 -53.65
C GLU A 192 0.27 -11.96 -52.71
N LYS A 193 1.09 -11.01 -53.18
CA LYS A 193 2.13 -10.39 -52.36
C LYS A 193 1.56 -9.60 -51.17
N LEU A 194 0.48 -8.84 -51.37
CA LEU A 194 -0.19 -8.09 -50.31
C LEU A 194 -0.89 -9.03 -49.32
N ASP A 195 -1.53 -10.08 -49.80
CA ASP A 195 -2.23 -11.05 -48.97
C ASP A 195 -1.27 -11.87 -48.09
N LYS A 196 -0.09 -12.22 -48.59
CA LYS A 196 0.96 -12.87 -47.79
C LYS A 196 1.49 -12.01 -46.64
N GLN A 197 1.36 -10.68 -46.72
CA GLN A 197 1.81 -9.78 -45.65
C GLN A 197 0.77 -9.63 -44.53
N LYS A 198 -0.53 -9.84 -44.81
CA LYS A 198 -1.61 -9.67 -43.83
C LYS A 198 -1.42 -10.52 -42.56
N PRO A 199 -1.20 -11.86 -42.65
CA PRO A 199 -1.04 -12.70 -41.48
C PRO A 199 0.22 -12.32 -40.64
N LEU A 200 1.28 -11.83 -41.28
CA LEU A 200 2.45 -11.36 -40.55
C LEU A 200 2.16 -10.13 -39.67
N VAL A 201 1.36 -9.20 -40.19
CA VAL A 201 0.92 -8.02 -39.43
C VAL A 201 0.04 -8.44 -38.26
N ASP A 202 -0.84 -9.42 -38.42
CA ASP A 202 -1.69 -9.95 -37.38
C ASP A 202 -0.88 -10.63 -36.26
N ILE A 203 0.10 -11.44 -36.62
CA ILE A 203 1.01 -12.10 -35.66
C ILE A 203 1.80 -11.04 -34.87
N VAL A 204 2.39 -10.04 -35.54
CA VAL A 204 3.16 -8.98 -34.88
C VAL A 204 2.27 -8.18 -33.93
N SER A 205 1.06 -7.81 -34.36
CA SER A 205 0.10 -7.12 -33.49
C SER A 205 -0.30 -7.93 -32.27
N GLY A 206 -0.52 -9.23 -32.44
CA GLY A 206 -0.85 -10.16 -31.35
C GLY A 206 0.28 -10.29 -30.32
N ILE A 207 1.52 -10.42 -30.78
CA ILE A 207 2.70 -10.53 -29.91
C ILE A 207 2.90 -9.24 -29.08
N MET A 208 2.59 -8.06 -29.65
CA MET A 208 2.75 -6.77 -28.94
C MET A 208 1.78 -6.58 -27.76
N ILE A 209 0.70 -7.34 -27.67
CA ILE A 209 -0.26 -7.24 -26.57
C ILE A 209 0.38 -7.63 -25.24
N PHE A 210 1.18 -8.70 -25.20
CA PHE A 210 1.78 -9.19 -23.97
C PHE A 210 2.68 -8.14 -23.26
N PRO A 211 3.65 -7.49 -23.93
CA PRO A 211 4.42 -6.42 -23.28
C PRO A 211 3.57 -5.23 -22.86
N ILE A 212 2.49 -4.89 -23.58
CA ILE A 212 1.58 -3.81 -23.16
C ILE A 212 0.93 -4.14 -21.82
N VAL A 213 0.39 -5.36 -21.68
CA VAL A 213 -0.22 -5.84 -20.43
C VAL A 213 0.82 -5.84 -19.30
N TYR A 214 2.03 -6.33 -19.58
CA TYR A 214 3.13 -6.32 -18.61
C TYR A 214 3.48 -4.90 -18.12
N TYR A 215 3.71 -3.95 -19.03
CA TYR A 215 4.04 -2.57 -18.65
C TYR A 215 2.87 -1.87 -17.96
N HIS A 216 1.63 -2.19 -18.34
CA HIS A 216 0.46 -1.65 -17.65
C HIS A 216 0.35 -2.18 -16.22
N ALA A 217 0.52 -3.49 -16.00
CA ALA A 217 0.52 -4.10 -14.68
C ALA A 217 1.62 -3.49 -13.78
N LYS A 218 2.84 -3.32 -14.30
CA LYS A 218 3.95 -2.68 -13.58
C LYS A 218 3.70 -1.21 -13.27
N TYR A 219 3.05 -0.48 -14.18
CA TYR A 219 2.62 0.89 -13.93
C TYR A 219 1.63 0.96 -12.76
N LEU A 220 0.61 0.09 -12.74
CA LEU A 220 -0.38 0.05 -11.66
C LEU A 220 0.23 -0.37 -10.31
N GLU A 221 1.20 -1.29 -10.33
CA GLU A 221 1.95 -1.67 -9.14
C GLU A 221 2.69 -0.48 -8.52
N MET A 222 3.43 0.29 -9.34
CA MET A 222 4.13 1.49 -8.89
C MET A 222 3.18 2.59 -8.42
N ASP A 223 2.03 2.73 -9.07
CA ASP A 223 0.99 3.68 -8.66
C ASP A 223 0.42 3.34 -7.29
N ARG A 224 0.14 2.07 -7.04
CA ARG A 224 -0.35 1.58 -5.74
C ARG A 224 0.66 1.87 -4.63
N TRP A 225 1.96 1.63 -4.86
CA TRP A 225 2.99 1.90 -3.87
C TRP A 225 3.14 3.39 -3.54
N LEU A 226 2.91 4.29 -4.49
CA LEU A 226 3.00 5.73 -4.25
C LEU A 226 1.79 6.30 -3.48
N ASN A 227 0.67 5.55 -3.44
CA ASN A 227 -0.58 5.95 -2.81
C ASN A 227 -0.82 5.25 -1.45
N GLN A 228 0.13 4.45 -1.00
CA GLN A 228 0.20 3.90 0.36
C GLN A 228 0.91 4.90 1.29
#